data_c46d11b80a5f714b623fd3c8e3d1e7ec
#
_entry.id   c46d11b80a5f714b623fd3c8e3d1e7ec
#
_cell.length_a   1.000
_cell.length_b   1.000
_cell.length_c   1.000
_cell.angle_alpha   90.00
_cell.angle_beta   90.00
_cell.angle_gamma   90.00
#
_symmetry.space_group_name_H-M   'P 1'
#
loop_
_entity.id
_entity.type
_entity.pdbx_description
1 polymer ?
#
loop_
_entity_poly.entity_id
_entity_poly.type
_entity_poly.pdbx_seq_one_letter_code
_entity_poly.pdbx_strand_id
1 'polypeptide(L)'
;FDPRGVGKTSPVECSNLGLKDQLLYGSSPYRFGTEEDIQYSADLSYRFAQSCQGELSTGYYNTQQTANDMELLRILLGSEKLNYLGYSYGTELGATFAVLFPDQVGLFVLDGAVDPTIDPDLSLLGQIKGFDKALSAYLVDCFTRVSCPLPNDMAEAKDTIAGLLSSLENSSMPTDFDRDLSLSAAIAGMIVTLYSQDSWEYLSIGLEEGLAGDGTTLLLLADFYNDRDAEGGYLTNLVEANYAIACADEITYPLPTADLTKEITAASKVFGKYFAYGESSCDGWAAGIGNQKLDYRVDLPNPVMIVGTTGDPATPYEQAVTLSSLMQGSYLLTFEGEGHTAYGSSDCVGSVVDDYLAGKAISEDSLYCR
;
A
#
# COMPACT_ATOMS: atom_id res chain seq x y z
N PHE A 1 6.26 -9.99 -14.63
CA PHE A 1 7.52 -10.62 -14.15
C PHE A 1 7.67 -10.39 -12.65
N ASP A 2 8.43 -11.25 -11.99
CA ASP A 2 8.77 -11.03 -10.57
C ASP A 2 10.02 -10.14 -10.51
N PRO A 3 9.97 -8.98 -9.86
CA PRO A 3 11.16 -8.18 -9.58
C PRO A 3 12.20 -8.95 -8.74
N ARG A 4 13.44 -8.48 -8.74
CA ARG A 4 14.45 -9.03 -7.82
C ARG A 4 13.96 -8.97 -6.37
N GLY A 5 14.17 -10.02 -5.60
CA GLY A 5 13.68 -10.13 -4.23
C GLY A 5 12.24 -10.63 -4.09
N VAL A 6 11.48 -10.78 -5.21
CA VAL A 6 10.05 -11.11 -5.21
C VAL A 6 9.81 -12.47 -5.86
N GLY A 7 8.89 -13.24 -5.31
CA GLY A 7 8.34 -14.45 -5.90
C GLY A 7 9.40 -15.49 -6.28
N LYS A 8 9.62 -15.72 -7.58
CA LYS A 8 10.60 -16.71 -8.07
C LYS A 8 11.96 -16.11 -8.44
N THR A 9 12.12 -14.80 -8.32
CA THR A 9 13.35 -14.10 -8.72
C THR A 9 14.17 -13.73 -7.49
N SER A 10 14.97 -14.69 -6.99
CA SER A 10 15.81 -14.54 -5.79
C SER A 10 15.04 -13.92 -4.62
N PRO A 11 13.98 -14.57 -4.15
CA PRO A 11 13.10 -14.00 -3.14
C PRO A 11 13.85 -13.59 -1.88
N VAL A 12 13.41 -12.50 -1.24
CA VAL A 12 13.81 -12.22 0.13
C VAL A 12 13.17 -13.27 1.02
N GLU A 13 13.98 -14.06 1.70
CA GLU A 13 13.54 -15.10 2.62
C GLU A 13 13.99 -14.77 4.03
N CYS A 14 13.05 -14.85 4.97
CA CYS A 14 13.32 -14.65 6.39
C CYS A 14 13.33 -16.00 7.10
N SER A 15 14.36 -16.25 7.89
CA SER A 15 14.58 -17.55 8.55
C SER A 15 13.64 -17.83 9.71
N ASN A 16 12.82 -16.86 10.14
CA ASN A 16 11.97 -16.96 11.33
C ASN A 16 10.55 -16.46 11.08
N LEU A 17 9.68 -17.37 10.67
CA LEU A 17 8.24 -17.07 10.45
C LEU A 17 7.54 -16.61 11.74
N GLY A 18 7.99 -17.03 12.91
CA GLY A 18 7.42 -16.59 14.18
C GLY A 18 7.63 -15.09 14.45
N LEU A 19 8.70 -14.48 13.92
CA LEU A 19 8.88 -13.03 13.98
C LEU A 19 7.93 -12.32 13.01
N LYS A 20 7.67 -12.88 11.83
CA LYS A 20 6.67 -12.36 10.89
C LYS A 20 5.27 -12.41 11.49
N ASP A 21 4.87 -13.53 12.06
CA ASP A 21 3.58 -13.66 12.77
C ASP A 21 3.48 -12.64 13.93
N GLN A 22 4.56 -12.47 14.70
CA GLN A 22 4.57 -11.50 15.80
C GLN A 22 4.47 -10.05 15.32
N LEU A 23 5.12 -9.71 14.20
CA LEU A 23 5.06 -8.39 13.58
C LEU A 23 3.64 -8.06 13.07
N LEU A 24 2.99 -9.01 12.39
CA LEU A 24 1.72 -8.78 11.71
C LEU A 24 0.50 -9.00 12.61
N TYR A 25 0.58 -9.95 13.55
CA TYR A 25 -0.54 -10.40 14.37
C TYR A 25 -0.28 -10.33 15.88
N GLY A 26 0.94 -10.02 16.29
CA GLY A 26 1.30 -9.97 17.70
C GLY A 26 0.71 -8.77 18.42
N SER A 27 0.58 -8.91 19.74
CA SER A 27 0.29 -7.79 20.65
C SER A 27 1.53 -7.44 21.44
N SER A 28 1.74 -6.14 21.66
CA SER A 28 2.78 -5.69 22.57
C SER A 28 2.42 -6.03 24.04
N PRO A 29 3.37 -6.45 24.86
CA PRO A 29 3.13 -6.65 26.29
C PRO A 29 3.04 -5.34 27.07
N TYR A 30 3.29 -4.21 26.42
CA TYR A 30 3.27 -2.88 27.01
C TYR A 30 1.99 -2.13 26.65
N ARG A 31 1.68 -1.08 27.43
CA ARG A 31 0.53 -0.24 27.12
C ARG A 31 0.78 0.51 25.82
N PHE A 32 -0.21 0.49 24.93
CA PHE A 32 -0.16 1.15 23.62
C PHE A 32 0.30 2.61 23.72
N GLY A 33 1.26 2.99 22.88
CA GLY A 33 1.79 4.34 22.73
C GLY A 33 2.74 4.80 23.87
N THR A 34 3.14 3.91 24.77
CA THR A 34 4.22 4.22 25.75
C THR A 34 5.59 4.06 25.08
N GLU A 35 6.63 4.63 25.70
CA GLU A 35 8.01 4.50 25.19
C GLU A 35 8.45 3.02 25.12
N GLU A 36 8.03 2.20 26.08
CA GLU A 36 8.31 0.76 26.09
C GLU A 36 7.62 0.02 24.95
N ASP A 37 6.40 0.42 24.57
CA ASP A 37 5.66 -0.14 23.44
C ASP A 37 6.34 0.21 22.11
N ILE A 38 6.69 1.47 21.94
CA ILE A 38 7.42 1.94 20.74
C ILE A 38 8.76 1.22 20.61
N GLN A 39 9.51 1.09 21.73
CA GLN A 39 10.79 0.38 21.70
C GLN A 39 10.63 -1.12 21.40
N TYR A 40 9.58 -1.74 21.94
CA TYR A 40 9.26 -3.15 21.63
C TYR A 40 8.98 -3.36 20.13
N SER A 41 8.18 -2.49 19.52
CA SER A 41 7.87 -2.54 18.10
C SER A 41 9.13 -2.33 17.25
N ALA A 42 9.98 -1.37 17.61
CA ALA A 42 11.25 -1.13 16.94
C ALA A 42 12.21 -2.34 17.04
N ASP A 43 12.34 -2.94 18.23
CA ASP A 43 13.15 -4.14 18.43
C ASP A 43 12.63 -5.33 17.63
N LEU A 44 11.31 -5.47 17.52
CA LEU A 44 10.68 -6.54 16.72
C LEU A 44 10.96 -6.36 15.23
N SER A 45 10.77 -5.14 14.70
CA SER A 45 11.09 -4.80 13.31
C SER A 45 12.58 -5.05 13.00
N TYR A 46 13.49 -4.62 13.89
CA TYR A 46 14.92 -4.88 13.76
C TYR A 46 15.24 -6.40 13.70
N ARG A 47 14.67 -7.18 14.62
CA ARG A 47 14.89 -8.64 14.65
C ARG A 47 14.32 -9.33 13.43
N PHE A 48 13.17 -8.86 12.93
CA PHE A 48 12.60 -9.34 11.68
C PHE A 48 13.55 -9.07 10.52
N ALA A 49 14.02 -7.83 10.34
CA ALA A 49 15.00 -7.45 9.33
C ALA A 49 16.28 -8.32 9.39
N GLN A 50 16.82 -8.56 10.60
CA GLN A 50 17.99 -9.42 10.77
C GLN A 50 17.73 -10.89 10.40
N SER A 51 16.50 -11.38 10.53
CA SER A 51 16.13 -12.73 10.13
C SER A 51 16.03 -12.91 8.61
N CYS A 52 15.97 -11.81 7.86
CA CYS A 52 15.85 -11.76 6.40
C CYS A 52 17.20 -11.52 5.68
N GLN A 53 18.30 -11.49 6.40
CA GLN A 53 19.63 -11.33 5.80
C GLN A 53 20.08 -12.66 5.16
N GLY A 54 20.20 -12.67 3.83
CA GLY A 54 20.65 -13.81 3.04
C GLY A 54 22.10 -13.68 2.58
N GLU A 55 22.52 -14.53 1.61
CA GLU A 55 23.84 -14.47 0.98
C GLU A 55 24.06 -13.18 0.19
N LEU A 56 22.98 -12.63 -0.40
CA LEU A 56 22.99 -11.35 -1.08
C LEU A 56 22.47 -10.25 -0.14
N SER A 57 23.15 -9.09 -0.17
CA SER A 57 22.67 -7.92 0.56
C SER A 57 21.31 -7.47 0.01
N THR A 58 20.34 -7.27 0.90
CA THR A 58 19.02 -6.73 0.55
C THR A 58 19.10 -5.33 -0.09
N GLY A 59 20.19 -4.60 0.08
CA GLY A 59 20.45 -3.33 -0.58
C GLY A 59 20.50 -3.38 -2.12
N TYR A 60 20.61 -4.58 -2.71
CA TYR A 60 20.50 -4.74 -4.17
C TYR A 60 19.06 -4.84 -4.67
N TYR A 61 18.05 -4.92 -3.79
CA TYR A 61 16.65 -5.07 -4.19
C TYR A 61 15.91 -3.74 -4.40
N ASN A 62 16.66 -2.64 -4.56
CA ASN A 62 16.06 -1.33 -4.80
C ASN A 62 15.42 -1.20 -6.20
N THR A 63 14.52 -0.22 -6.31
CA THR A 63 13.73 0.04 -7.51
C THR A 63 14.60 0.38 -8.73
N GLN A 64 15.70 1.13 -8.58
CA GLN A 64 16.59 1.46 -9.71
C GLN A 64 17.29 0.22 -10.28
N GLN A 65 17.68 -0.71 -9.42
CA GLN A 65 18.27 -1.97 -9.87
C GLN A 65 17.23 -2.85 -10.58
N THR A 66 15.98 -2.84 -10.11
CA THR A 66 14.87 -3.53 -10.80
C THR A 66 14.58 -2.90 -12.16
N ALA A 67 14.61 -1.58 -12.29
CA ALA A 67 14.49 -0.90 -13.57
C ALA A 67 15.63 -1.26 -14.55
N ASN A 68 16.86 -1.43 -14.06
CA ASN A 68 17.97 -1.95 -14.86
C ASN A 68 17.75 -3.39 -15.33
N ASP A 69 17.13 -4.24 -14.50
CA ASP A 69 16.73 -5.60 -14.91
C ASP A 69 15.67 -5.57 -16.00
N MET A 70 14.71 -4.66 -15.93
CA MET A 70 13.69 -4.49 -16.98
C MET A 70 14.34 -4.12 -18.32
N GLU A 71 15.32 -3.23 -18.33
CA GLU A 71 16.08 -2.90 -19.53
C GLU A 71 16.88 -4.10 -20.06
N LEU A 72 17.52 -4.86 -19.17
CA LEU A 72 18.20 -6.10 -19.58
C LEU A 72 17.24 -7.10 -20.19
N LEU A 73 16.06 -7.30 -19.60
CA LEU A 73 15.01 -8.17 -20.14
C LEU A 73 14.55 -7.69 -21.51
N ARG A 74 14.32 -6.38 -21.69
CA ARG A 74 13.95 -5.80 -23.00
C ARG A 74 14.99 -6.15 -24.07
N ILE A 75 16.28 -5.98 -23.76
CA ILE A 75 17.40 -6.28 -24.68
C ILE A 75 17.42 -7.78 -25.00
N LEU A 76 17.31 -8.65 -24.00
CA LEU A 76 17.36 -10.12 -24.20
C LEU A 76 16.19 -10.63 -25.01
N LEU A 77 15.03 -9.99 -24.92
CA LEU A 77 13.84 -10.31 -25.71
C LEU A 77 13.89 -9.70 -27.11
N GLY A 78 14.88 -8.87 -27.42
CA GLY A 78 15.03 -8.19 -28.71
C GLY A 78 13.93 -7.14 -28.97
N SER A 79 13.30 -6.63 -27.93
CA SER A 79 12.27 -5.60 -28.06
C SER A 79 12.88 -4.22 -28.27
N GLU A 80 12.38 -3.46 -29.26
CA GLU A 80 12.83 -2.09 -29.50
C GLU A 80 12.42 -1.16 -28.34
N LYS A 81 11.21 -1.32 -27.84
CA LYS A 81 10.62 -0.57 -26.74
C LYS A 81 10.07 -1.54 -25.68
N LEU A 82 9.99 -1.09 -24.44
CA LEU A 82 9.28 -1.79 -23.38
C LEU A 82 7.84 -1.28 -23.34
N ASN A 83 6.86 -2.19 -23.34
CA ASN A 83 5.48 -1.90 -22.96
C ASN A 83 5.27 -2.37 -21.52
N TYR A 84 4.57 -1.60 -20.72
CA TYR A 84 4.49 -1.82 -19.28
C TYR A 84 3.12 -1.42 -18.72
N LEU A 85 2.61 -2.23 -17.81
CA LEU A 85 1.48 -1.91 -16.96
C LEU A 85 1.93 -2.09 -15.50
N GLY A 86 1.91 -1.04 -14.73
CA GLY A 86 2.23 -1.04 -13.30
C GLY A 86 1.07 -0.55 -12.46
N TYR A 87 0.81 -1.27 -11.36
CA TYR A 87 -0.15 -0.88 -10.35
C TYR A 87 0.57 -0.43 -9.08
N SER A 88 0.07 0.61 -8.39
CA SER A 88 0.58 1.01 -7.08
C SER A 88 2.10 1.24 -7.10
N TYR A 89 2.89 0.52 -6.27
CA TYR A 89 4.36 0.54 -6.33
C TYR A 89 4.92 0.28 -7.74
N GLY A 90 4.25 -0.54 -8.55
CA GLY A 90 4.65 -0.75 -9.95
C GLY A 90 4.65 0.54 -10.78
N THR A 91 3.94 1.57 -10.37
CA THR A 91 3.96 2.88 -11.05
C THR A 91 5.26 3.64 -10.76
N GLU A 92 5.79 3.55 -9.55
CA GLU A 92 7.10 4.09 -9.19
C GLU A 92 8.23 3.37 -9.95
N LEU A 93 8.13 2.04 -10.06
CA LEU A 93 9.07 1.25 -10.88
C LEU A 93 9.02 1.66 -12.35
N GLY A 94 7.80 1.83 -12.91
CA GLY A 94 7.62 2.30 -14.29
C GLY A 94 8.15 3.72 -14.51
N ALA A 95 7.88 4.63 -13.56
CA ALA A 95 8.40 6.00 -13.59
C ALA A 95 9.93 6.01 -13.51
N THR A 96 10.52 5.19 -12.64
CA THR A 96 11.98 5.05 -12.52
C THR A 96 12.60 4.51 -13.80
N PHE A 97 11.99 3.50 -14.42
CA PHE A 97 12.44 3.02 -15.74
C PHE A 97 12.38 4.13 -16.80
N ALA A 98 11.28 4.89 -16.83
CA ALA A 98 11.10 5.97 -17.81
C ALA A 98 12.14 7.08 -17.67
N VAL A 99 12.57 7.38 -16.45
CA VAL A 99 13.64 8.36 -16.19
C VAL A 99 15.01 7.82 -16.58
N LEU A 100 15.30 6.56 -16.28
CA LEU A 100 16.60 5.94 -16.59
C LEU A 100 16.77 5.63 -18.09
N PHE A 101 15.67 5.28 -18.77
CA PHE A 101 15.68 4.80 -20.14
C PHE A 101 14.58 5.45 -21.00
N PRO A 102 14.52 6.77 -21.12
CA PRO A 102 13.40 7.49 -21.76
C PRO A 102 13.18 7.07 -23.21
N ASP A 103 14.28 6.80 -23.94
CA ASP A 103 14.21 6.35 -25.32
C ASP A 103 13.67 4.91 -25.48
N GLN A 104 13.58 4.14 -24.40
CA GLN A 104 13.12 2.74 -24.41
C GLN A 104 11.65 2.58 -24.00
N VAL A 105 11.01 3.68 -23.56
CA VAL A 105 9.60 3.69 -23.18
C VAL A 105 8.71 3.45 -24.41
N GLY A 106 7.86 2.43 -24.31
CA GLY A 106 6.80 2.11 -25.26
C GLY A 106 5.43 2.61 -24.76
N LEU A 107 4.47 1.71 -24.70
CA LEU A 107 3.15 1.99 -24.12
C LEU A 107 3.19 1.67 -22.62
N PHE A 108 3.18 2.70 -21.79
CA PHE A 108 3.21 2.58 -20.33
C PHE A 108 1.86 3.02 -19.75
N VAL A 109 1.32 2.19 -18.85
CA VAL A 109 0.17 2.51 -18.02
C VAL A 109 0.60 2.43 -16.55
N LEU A 110 0.37 3.49 -15.81
CA LEU A 110 0.75 3.65 -14.40
C LEU A 110 -0.54 3.94 -13.61
N ASP A 111 -1.13 2.89 -13.01
CA ASP A 111 -2.44 2.95 -12.37
C ASP A 111 -2.34 2.88 -10.84
N GLY A 112 -3.04 3.80 -10.14
CA GLY A 112 -2.82 4.04 -8.73
C GLY A 112 -1.44 4.66 -8.53
N ALA A 113 -1.19 5.76 -9.23
CA ALA A 113 0.15 6.32 -9.41
C ALA A 113 0.74 6.89 -8.13
N VAL A 114 1.99 6.50 -7.84
CA VAL A 114 2.82 7.03 -6.76
C VAL A 114 3.58 8.27 -7.27
N ASP A 115 3.65 9.31 -6.45
CA ASP A 115 4.58 10.42 -6.63
C ASP A 115 5.95 10.05 -6.04
N PRO A 116 6.97 9.74 -6.87
CA PRO A 116 8.29 9.31 -6.38
C PRO A 116 9.12 10.46 -5.78
N THR A 117 8.57 11.66 -5.73
CA THR A 117 9.23 12.85 -5.19
C THR A 117 8.63 13.32 -3.87
N ILE A 118 7.57 12.67 -3.42
CA ILE A 118 6.89 13.03 -2.18
C ILE A 118 7.79 12.73 -0.97
N ASP A 119 7.78 13.64 0.00
CA ASP A 119 8.41 13.38 1.29
C ASP A 119 7.71 12.21 2.00
N PRO A 120 8.44 11.23 2.56
CA PRO A 120 7.85 10.06 3.22
C PRO A 120 6.82 10.41 4.31
N ASP A 121 7.07 11.44 5.11
CA ASP A 121 6.16 11.92 6.14
C ASP A 121 4.85 12.45 5.54
N LEU A 122 4.93 13.16 4.41
CA LEU A 122 3.76 13.65 3.68
C LEU A 122 3.03 12.50 2.98
N SER A 123 3.75 11.49 2.52
CA SER A 123 3.16 10.27 1.95
C SER A 123 2.31 9.55 2.99
N LEU A 124 2.87 9.28 4.18
CA LEU A 124 2.15 8.65 5.29
C LEU A 124 0.91 9.45 5.68
N LEU A 125 1.05 10.76 5.88
CA LEU A 125 -0.07 11.65 6.21
C LEU A 125 -1.15 11.63 5.11
N GLY A 126 -0.74 11.58 3.84
CA GLY A 126 -1.62 11.45 2.68
C GLY A 126 -2.42 10.15 2.70
N GLN A 127 -1.74 9.03 2.97
CA GLN A 127 -2.39 7.72 3.08
C GLN A 127 -3.41 7.66 4.23
N ILE A 128 -3.07 8.18 5.42
CA ILE A 128 -4.01 8.21 6.55
C ILE A 128 -5.26 9.02 6.22
N LYS A 129 -5.12 10.17 5.55
CA LYS A 129 -6.25 10.95 5.05
C LYS A 129 -7.04 10.20 3.98
N GLY A 130 -6.36 9.48 3.10
CA GLY A 130 -6.96 8.63 2.07
C GLY A 130 -7.83 7.52 2.68
N PHE A 131 -7.30 6.79 3.65
CA PHE A 131 -8.06 5.76 4.37
C PHE A 131 -9.23 6.34 5.19
N ASP A 132 -9.09 7.51 5.81
CA ASP A 132 -10.21 8.17 6.50
C ASP A 132 -11.31 8.61 5.53
N LYS A 133 -10.93 9.05 4.32
CA LYS A 133 -11.85 9.39 3.24
C LYS A 133 -12.58 8.16 2.71
N ALA A 134 -11.86 7.06 2.43
CA ALA A 134 -12.44 5.80 1.98
C ALA A 134 -13.38 5.19 3.06
N LEU A 135 -12.99 5.25 4.34
CA LEU A 135 -13.87 4.86 5.44
C LEU A 135 -15.14 5.74 5.48
N SER A 136 -15.01 7.03 5.23
CA SER A 136 -16.18 7.94 5.18
C SER A 136 -17.09 7.61 4.01
N ALA A 137 -16.53 7.25 2.84
CA ALA A 137 -17.30 6.81 1.68
C ALA A 137 -18.04 5.47 1.96
N TYR A 138 -17.34 4.50 2.59
CA TYR A 138 -17.98 3.27 3.08
C TYR A 138 -19.14 3.57 4.04
N LEU A 139 -18.96 4.49 4.99
CA LEU A 139 -20.02 4.83 5.96
C LEU A 139 -21.24 5.45 5.27
N VAL A 140 -21.04 6.33 4.27
CA VAL A 140 -22.15 6.89 3.47
C VAL A 140 -22.92 5.78 2.78
N ASP A 141 -22.24 4.80 2.18
CA ASP A 141 -22.89 3.64 1.56
C ASP A 141 -23.59 2.77 2.61
N CYS A 142 -22.91 2.44 3.72
CA CYS A 142 -23.46 1.64 4.82
C CYS A 142 -24.79 2.23 5.32
N PHE A 143 -24.88 3.53 5.53
CA PHE A 143 -26.07 4.19 6.02
C PHE A 143 -27.29 4.05 5.08
N THR A 144 -27.09 3.71 3.82
CA THR A 144 -28.17 3.42 2.88
C THR A 144 -28.76 2.01 3.06
N ARG A 145 -28.03 1.12 3.75
CA ARG A 145 -28.38 -0.31 3.91
C ARG A 145 -29.02 -0.58 5.26
N VAL A 146 -30.07 -1.37 5.27
CA VAL A 146 -30.76 -1.81 6.52
C VAL A 146 -29.83 -2.65 7.40
N SER A 147 -28.88 -3.34 6.78
CA SER A 147 -27.88 -4.21 7.44
C SER A 147 -26.65 -3.46 7.93
N CYS A 148 -26.62 -2.12 7.91
CA CYS A 148 -25.49 -1.36 8.44
C CYS A 148 -25.37 -1.58 9.96
N PRO A 149 -24.23 -2.11 10.47
CA PRO A 149 -24.10 -2.42 11.90
C PRO A 149 -23.78 -1.19 12.76
N LEU A 150 -23.65 -0.03 12.16
CA LEU A 150 -23.18 1.20 12.80
C LEU A 150 -24.30 2.21 12.96
N PRO A 151 -24.18 3.15 13.93
CA PRO A 151 -25.10 4.28 14.04
C PRO A 151 -25.16 5.09 12.74
N ASN A 152 -26.37 5.54 12.36
CA ASN A 152 -26.56 6.34 11.14
C ASN A 152 -26.21 7.83 11.37
N ASP A 153 -25.00 8.05 11.87
CA ASP A 153 -24.34 9.35 12.03
C ASP A 153 -22.84 9.18 11.86
N MET A 154 -22.21 10.01 11.06
CA MET A 154 -20.80 9.90 10.70
C MET A 154 -19.87 9.95 11.92
N ALA A 155 -20.13 10.85 12.87
CA ALA A 155 -19.27 11.00 14.05
C ALA A 155 -19.46 9.83 15.01
N GLU A 156 -20.71 9.42 15.25
CA GLU A 156 -21.03 8.29 16.13
C GLU A 156 -20.53 6.96 15.56
N ALA A 157 -20.62 6.77 14.24
CA ALA A 157 -20.10 5.57 13.55
C ALA A 157 -18.56 5.50 13.68
N LYS A 158 -17.83 6.59 13.40
CA LYS A 158 -16.39 6.66 13.60
C LYS A 158 -16.00 6.48 15.08
N ASP A 159 -16.78 7.02 16.02
CA ASP A 159 -16.56 6.78 17.46
C ASP A 159 -16.73 5.31 17.83
N THR A 160 -17.74 4.66 17.26
CA THR A 160 -17.99 3.22 17.49
C THR A 160 -16.83 2.37 16.98
N ILE A 161 -16.33 2.62 15.77
CA ILE A 161 -15.18 1.90 15.22
C ILE A 161 -13.90 2.19 16.03
N ALA A 162 -13.66 3.45 16.37
CA ALA A 162 -12.50 3.82 17.20
C ALA A 162 -12.56 3.16 18.59
N GLY A 163 -13.77 3.02 19.17
CA GLY A 163 -14.01 2.28 20.40
C GLY A 163 -13.68 0.79 20.29
N LEU A 164 -14.06 0.15 19.17
CA LEU A 164 -13.71 -1.23 18.88
C LEU A 164 -12.18 -1.41 18.84
N LEU A 165 -11.46 -0.60 18.07
CA LEU A 165 -9.99 -0.67 18.00
C LEU A 165 -9.35 -0.37 19.37
N SER A 166 -9.87 0.60 20.12
CA SER A 166 -9.35 0.91 21.46
C SER A 166 -9.53 -0.24 22.45
N SER A 167 -10.55 -1.07 22.31
CA SER A 167 -10.71 -2.26 23.14
C SER A 167 -9.63 -3.31 22.92
N LEU A 168 -9.00 -3.29 21.73
CA LEU A 168 -7.94 -4.21 21.33
C LEU A 168 -6.52 -3.74 21.72
N GLU A 169 -6.36 -2.51 22.24
CA GLU A 169 -5.04 -1.98 22.58
C GLU A 169 -4.30 -2.77 23.68
N ASN A 170 -5.03 -3.38 24.58
CA ASN A 170 -4.45 -4.12 25.70
C ASN A 170 -5.01 -5.54 25.87
N SER A 171 -5.81 -6.00 24.91
CA SER A 171 -6.41 -7.34 24.91
C SER A 171 -6.73 -7.75 23.49
N SER A 172 -6.56 -9.03 23.18
CA SER A 172 -7.07 -9.63 21.93
C SER A 172 -8.53 -9.99 22.07
N MET A 173 -9.21 -10.17 20.92
CA MET A 173 -10.60 -10.60 20.83
C MET A 173 -10.66 -12.05 20.37
N PRO A 174 -11.48 -12.92 21.00
CA PRO A 174 -11.62 -14.30 20.56
C PRO A 174 -12.16 -14.38 19.13
N THR A 175 -11.81 -15.48 18.45
CA THR A 175 -12.31 -15.86 17.13
C THR A 175 -12.73 -17.33 17.13
N ASP A 176 -13.34 -17.80 16.05
CA ASP A 176 -13.63 -19.22 15.83
C ASP A 176 -12.38 -20.07 15.51
N PHE A 177 -11.19 -19.47 15.51
CA PHE A 177 -9.90 -20.12 15.27
C PHE A 177 -9.08 -20.26 16.56
N ASP A 178 -7.95 -20.99 16.45
CA ASP A 178 -6.97 -21.10 17.55
C ASP A 178 -6.11 -19.83 17.74
N ARG A 179 -6.49 -18.73 17.11
CA ARG A 179 -5.81 -17.41 17.15
C ARG A 179 -6.82 -16.33 17.47
N ASP A 180 -6.48 -15.44 18.38
CA ASP A 180 -7.28 -14.26 18.68
C ASP A 180 -6.96 -13.11 17.71
N LEU A 181 -7.93 -12.23 17.51
CA LEU A 181 -7.75 -10.98 16.76
C LEU A 181 -6.97 -9.97 17.62
N SER A 182 -5.80 -9.56 17.15
CA SER A 182 -5.04 -8.45 17.72
C SER A 182 -5.44 -7.10 17.13
N LEU A 183 -4.97 -6.00 17.72
CA LEU A 183 -5.16 -4.65 17.20
C LEU A 183 -4.60 -4.50 15.77
N SER A 184 -3.36 -4.97 15.53
CA SER A 184 -2.72 -4.88 14.21
C SER A 184 -3.49 -5.66 13.15
N ALA A 185 -3.93 -6.87 13.48
CA ALA A 185 -4.77 -7.67 12.57
C ALA A 185 -6.13 -7.01 12.31
N ALA A 186 -6.77 -6.41 13.32
CA ALA A 186 -8.02 -5.68 13.13
C ALA A 186 -7.86 -4.50 12.18
N ILE A 187 -6.79 -3.73 12.33
CA ILE A 187 -6.48 -2.60 11.44
C ILE A 187 -6.21 -3.11 10.02
N ALA A 188 -5.39 -4.15 9.85
CA ALA A 188 -5.10 -4.74 8.53
C ALA A 188 -6.36 -5.26 7.84
N GLY A 189 -7.22 -5.99 8.59
CA GLY A 189 -8.50 -6.50 8.09
C GLY A 189 -9.49 -5.39 7.69
N MET A 190 -9.48 -4.26 8.38
CA MET A 190 -10.30 -3.10 7.97
C MET A 190 -9.69 -2.40 6.76
N ILE A 191 -8.38 -2.17 6.73
CA ILE A 191 -7.68 -1.48 5.64
C ILE A 191 -7.86 -2.21 4.31
N VAL A 192 -7.71 -3.55 4.27
CA VAL A 192 -7.84 -4.31 3.02
C VAL A 192 -9.20 -4.13 2.36
N THR A 193 -10.27 -3.98 3.15
CA THR A 193 -11.63 -3.77 2.61
C THR A 193 -11.84 -2.39 2.02
N LEU A 194 -11.01 -1.40 2.38
CA LEU A 194 -11.09 -0.04 1.85
C LEU A 194 -10.39 0.11 0.50
N TYR A 195 -9.67 -0.92 0.05
CA TYR A 195 -9.06 -0.95 -1.30
C TYR A 195 -10.08 -1.16 -2.42
N SER A 196 -11.28 -1.68 -2.13
CA SER A 196 -12.32 -1.93 -3.13
C SER A 196 -13.72 -1.82 -2.54
N GLN A 197 -14.63 -1.15 -3.27
CA GLN A 197 -16.06 -1.09 -2.89
C GLN A 197 -16.70 -2.48 -2.80
N ASP A 198 -16.27 -3.43 -3.63
CA ASP A 198 -16.77 -4.82 -3.62
C ASP A 198 -16.47 -5.53 -2.28
N SER A 199 -15.52 -5.02 -1.52
CA SER A 199 -15.15 -5.56 -0.20
C SER A 199 -15.88 -4.92 0.98
N TRP A 200 -16.70 -3.89 0.76
CA TRP A 200 -17.38 -3.14 1.83
C TRP A 200 -18.42 -3.97 2.60
N GLU A 201 -18.99 -4.99 1.95
CA GLU A 201 -19.89 -5.92 2.65
C GLU A 201 -19.14 -6.73 3.72
N TYR A 202 -17.92 -7.19 3.40
CA TYR A 202 -17.08 -7.91 4.37
C TYR A 202 -16.64 -7.02 5.53
N LEU A 203 -16.40 -5.72 5.29
CA LEU A 203 -16.17 -4.77 6.39
C LEU A 203 -17.40 -4.66 7.31
N SER A 204 -18.60 -4.62 6.74
CA SER A 204 -19.84 -4.57 7.53
C SER A 204 -20.00 -5.83 8.40
N ILE A 205 -19.73 -7.02 7.86
CA ILE A 205 -19.77 -8.30 8.61
C ILE A 205 -18.73 -8.29 9.72
N GLY A 206 -17.47 -7.94 9.41
CA GLY A 206 -16.39 -7.90 10.40
C GLY A 206 -16.63 -6.88 11.51
N LEU A 207 -17.26 -5.76 11.22
CA LEU A 207 -17.64 -4.76 12.23
C LEU A 207 -18.82 -5.24 13.08
N GLU A 208 -19.83 -5.90 12.50
CA GLU A 208 -20.95 -6.47 13.24
C GLU A 208 -20.48 -7.52 14.26
N GLU A 209 -19.67 -8.48 13.80
CA GLU A 209 -19.08 -9.51 14.62
C GLU A 209 -18.15 -8.92 15.69
N GLY A 210 -17.25 -8.01 15.31
CA GLY A 210 -16.32 -7.36 16.23
C GLY A 210 -17.03 -6.57 17.34
N LEU A 211 -18.11 -5.89 17.03
CA LEU A 211 -18.95 -5.21 18.02
C LEU A 211 -19.70 -6.18 18.94
N ALA A 212 -19.93 -7.41 18.48
CA ALA A 212 -20.49 -8.49 19.29
C ALA A 212 -19.41 -9.25 20.11
N GLY A 213 -18.13 -8.94 19.93
CA GLY A 213 -17.01 -9.58 20.63
C GLY A 213 -16.41 -10.79 19.92
N ASP A 214 -16.66 -10.93 18.61
CA ASP A 214 -16.11 -11.98 17.75
C ASP A 214 -15.21 -11.33 16.67
N GLY A 215 -13.92 -11.69 16.68
CA GLY A 215 -12.92 -11.15 15.75
C GLY A 215 -12.74 -11.96 14.46
N THR A 216 -13.57 -12.97 14.21
CA THR A 216 -13.35 -14.00 13.17
C THR A 216 -13.19 -13.40 11.78
N THR A 217 -14.15 -12.62 11.30
CA THR A 217 -14.07 -12.05 9.94
C THR A 217 -12.94 -11.04 9.79
N LEU A 218 -12.69 -10.19 10.79
CA LEU A 218 -11.55 -9.24 10.72
C LEU A 218 -10.20 -9.96 10.68
N LEU A 219 -10.05 -11.10 11.39
CA LEU A 219 -8.84 -11.92 11.32
C LEU A 219 -8.65 -12.57 9.94
N LEU A 220 -9.73 -13.10 9.34
CA LEU A 220 -9.69 -13.63 7.97
C LEU A 220 -9.30 -12.59 6.93
N LEU A 221 -9.82 -11.38 7.07
CA LEU A 221 -9.46 -10.26 6.20
C LEU A 221 -7.99 -9.86 6.36
N ALA A 222 -7.45 -9.91 7.59
CA ALA A 222 -6.03 -9.70 7.84
C ALA A 222 -5.17 -10.82 7.23
N ASP A 223 -5.61 -12.09 7.33
CA ASP A 223 -4.93 -13.21 6.68
C ASP A 223 -4.91 -13.05 5.16
N PHE A 224 -6.03 -12.65 4.57
CA PHE A 224 -6.11 -12.32 3.14
C PHE A 224 -5.14 -11.19 2.75
N TYR A 225 -5.08 -10.11 3.54
CA TYR A 225 -4.18 -8.98 3.27
C TYR A 225 -2.71 -9.35 3.32
N ASN A 226 -2.35 -10.26 4.22
CA ASN A 226 -0.97 -10.68 4.46
C ASN A 226 -0.59 -11.97 3.72
N ASP A 227 -1.44 -12.51 2.85
CA ASP A 227 -1.25 -13.79 2.16
C ASP A 227 -0.98 -14.97 3.13
N ARG A 228 -1.58 -14.96 4.32
CA ARG A 228 -1.41 -16.03 5.31
C ARG A 228 -2.40 -17.17 5.04
N ASP A 229 -1.89 -18.39 4.94
CA ASP A 229 -2.70 -19.58 4.73
C ASP A 229 -3.28 -20.18 6.03
N ALA A 230 -4.19 -21.12 5.89
CA ALA A 230 -4.86 -21.78 7.01
C ALA A 230 -3.90 -22.65 7.87
N GLU A 231 -2.79 -23.10 7.30
CA GLU A 231 -1.76 -23.89 7.94
C GLU A 231 -0.74 -23.04 8.71
N GLY A 232 -0.83 -21.72 8.59
CA GLY A 232 0.05 -20.75 9.27
C GLY A 232 1.31 -20.42 8.47
N GLY A 233 1.36 -20.79 7.19
CA GLY A 233 2.34 -20.36 6.22
C GLY A 233 1.96 -19.02 5.55
N TYR A 234 2.77 -18.62 4.60
CA TYR A 234 2.51 -17.46 3.75
C TYR A 234 2.64 -17.86 2.28
N LEU A 235 1.66 -17.46 1.47
CA LEU A 235 1.60 -17.83 0.04
C LEU A 235 2.65 -17.09 -0.77
N THR A 236 3.03 -15.89 -0.33
CA THR A 236 4.03 -15.06 -0.97
C THR A 236 5.03 -14.49 0.03
N ASN A 237 6.10 -13.89 -0.48
CA ASN A 237 7.05 -13.11 0.32
C ASN A 237 6.76 -11.59 0.25
N LEU A 238 5.49 -11.22 0.11
CA LEU A 238 5.06 -9.82 -0.06
C LEU A 238 5.62 -8.90 1.02
N VAL A 239 5.49 -9.29 2.29
CA VAL A 239 5.91 -8.47 3.43
C VAL A 239 7.43 -8.29 3.44
N GLU A 240 8.18 -9.37 3.29
CA GLU A 240 9.65 -9.37 3.25
C GLU A 240 10.17 -8.51 2.10
N ALA A 241 9.59 -8.69 0.91
CA ALA A 241 9.98 -7.94 -0.28
C ALA A 241 9.65 -6.45 -0.15
N ASN A 242 8.46 -6.12 0.40
CA ASN A 242 8.05 -4.75 0.63
C ASN A 242 9.06 -4.00 1.52
N TYR A 243 9.38 -4.55 2.70
CA TYR A 243 10.36 -3.94 3.59
C TYR A 243 11.76 -3.85 2.95
N ALA A 244 12.23 -4.92 2.32
CA ALA A 244 13.55 -4.95 1.72
C ALA A 244 13.71 -3.91 0.60
N ILE A 245 12.70 -3.78 -0.27
CA ILE A 245 12.70 -2.83 -1.38
C ILE A 245 12.58 -1.40 -0.86
N ALA A 246 11.57 -1.11 -0.04
CA ALA A 246 11.35 0.22 0.50
C ALA A 246 12.58 0.75 1.27
N CYS A 247 13.19 -0.09 2.10
CA CYS A 247 14.38 0.30 2.85
C CYS A 247 15.63 0.43 1.96
N ALA A 248 15.73 -0.38 0.90
CA ALA A 248 16.81 -0.25 -0.08
C ALA A 248 16.63 0.99 -0.99
N ASP A 249 15.40 1.48 -1.16
CA ASP A 249 15.13 2.76 -1.84
C ASP A 249 15.35 3.98 -0.96
N GLU A 250 15.82 3.77 0.28
CA GLU A 250 16.06 4.84 1.27
C GLU A 250 14.77 5.55 1.69
N ILE A 251 13.61 4.89 1.55
CA ILE A 251 12.37 5.35 2.12
C ILE A 251 12.45 5.11 3.63
N THR A 252 13.15 5.99 4.32
CA THR A 252 13.19 5.98 5.78
C THR A 252 11.97 6.72 6.30
N TYR A 253 11.19 6.06 7.13
CA TYR A 253 10.19 6.72 7.96
C TYR A 253 10.85 7.02 9.32
N PRO A 254 11.48 8.19 9.50
CA PRO A 254 12.01 8.55 10.80
C PRO A 254 10.85 8.59 11.80
N LEU A 255 11.16 8.38 13.08
CA LEU A 255 10.14 8.62 14.13
C LEU A 255 9.55 10.02 13.92
N PRO A 256 8.23 10.15 13.77
CA PRO A 256 7.62 11.42 13.44
C PRO A 256 7.92 12.46 14.52
N THR A 257 8.13 13.68 14.10
CA THR A 257 8.24 14.81 15.06
C THR A 257 6.94 14.93 15.86
N ALA A 258 6.99 15.57 17.01
CA ALA A 258 5.80 15.80 17.84
C ALA A 258 4.66 16.52 17.07
N ASP A 259 5.01 17.41 16.13
CA ASP A 259 4.04 18.11 15.30
C ASP A 259 3.42 17.14 14.27
N LEU A 260 4.23 16.33 13.61
CA LEU A 260 3.75 15.32 12.65
C LEU A 260 2.89 14.25 13.34
N THR A 261 3.31 13.74 14.50
CA THR A 261 2.49 12.84 15.35
C THR A 261 1.10 13.42 15.60
N LYS A 262 1.04 14.71 15.92
CA LYS A 262 -0.24 15.40 16.14
C LYS A 262 -1.06 15.53 14.87
N GLU A 263 -0.45 15.83 13.74
CA GLU A 263 -1.12 15.92 12.43
C GLU A 263 -1.67 14.57 11.98
N ILE A 264 -0.87 13.50 12.08
CA ILE A 264 -1.28 12.13 11.76
C ILE A 264 -2.45 11.70 12.67
N THR A 265 -2.33 11.94 13.98
CA THR A 265 -3.42 11.61 14.93
C THR A 265 -4.71 12.35 14.58
N ALA A 266 -4.62 13.60 14.15
CA ALA A 266 -5.78 14.42 13.79
C ALA A 266 -6.35 14.08 12.40
N ALA A 267 -5.58 13.45 11.52
CA ALA A 267 -5.98 13.14 10.14
C ALA A 267 -7.06 12.06 10.07
N SER A 268 -7.10 11.13 11.04
CA SER A 268 -8.16 10.14 11.15
C SER A 268 -8.47 9.84 12.61
N LYS A 269 -9.74 9.95 12.98
CA LYS A 269 -10.23 9.59 14.30
C LYS A 269 -10.09 8.08 14.57
N VAL A 270 -10.21 7.26 13.54
CA VAL A 270 -10.16 5.79 13.63
C VAL A 270 -8.73 5.29 13.56
N PHE A 271 -7.97 5.72 12.57
CA PHE A 271 -6.65 5.16 12.27
C PHE A 271 -5.49 6.00 12.79
N GLY A 272 -5.64 7.33 12.87
CA GLY A 272 -4.54 8.28 13.04
C GLY A 272 -3.61 7.96 14.20
N LYS A 273 -4.14 7.63 15.38
CA LYS A 273 -3.30 7.34 16.55
C LYS A 273 -2.44 6.07 16.39
N TYR A 274 -2.85 5.12 15.56
CA TYR A 274 -2.14 3.85 15.38
C TYR A 274 -0.96 3.96 14.41
N PHE A 275 -0.95 5.00 13.58
CA PHE A 275 0.13 5.32 12.65
C PHE A 275 0.99 6.50 13.11
N ALA A 276 0.63 7.12 14.24
CA ALA A 276 1.24 8.35 14.71
C ALA A 276 2.65 8.19 15.31
N TYR A 277 3.04 6.97 15.66
CA TYR A 277 4.31 6.72 16.32
C TYR A 277 5.43 6.27 15.38
N GLY A 278 5.16 6.05 14.11
CA GLY A 278 6.10 5.69 13.07
C GLY A 278 7.09 4.62 13.51
N GLU A 279 7.22 3.55 12.80
CA GLU A 279 8.27 2.59 13.09
C GLU A 279 9.53 2.99 12.34
N SER A 280 10.69 2.87 12.96
CA SER A 280 11.96 2.78 12.26
C SER A 280 12.03 1.41 11.56
N SER A 281 11.10 1.18 10.62
CA SER A 281 10.91 -0.10 9.96
C SER A 281 12.13 -0.54 9.15
N CYS A 282 13.03 0.39 8.85
CA CYS A 282 14.26 0.11 8.10
C CYS A 282 15.48 -0.18 8.96
N ASP A 283 15.37 -0.08 10.29
CA ASP A 283 16.48 -0.47 11.16
C ASP A 283 16.76 -1.97 10.99
N GLY A 284 18.02 -2.29 10.68
CA GLY A 284 18.45 -3.68 10.43
C GLY A 284 18.40 -4.12 8.96
N TRP A 285 17.74 -3.38 8.07
CA TRP A 285 17.81 -3.61 6.63
C TRP A 285 19.07 -2.97 6.03
N ALA A 286 19.51 -3.50 4.88
CA ALA A 286 20.66 -2.92 4.18
C ALA A 286 20.27 -1.67 3.41
N ALA A 287 21.10 -0.64 3.51
CA ALA A 287 20.96 0.56 2.66
C ALA A 287 21.12 0.21 1.18
N GLY A 288 20.44 0.96 0.31
CA GLY A 288 20.46 0.76 -1.12
C GLY A 288 21.86 0.87 -1.73
N ILE A 289 22.15 -0.06 -2.63
CA ILE A 289 23.42 -0.13 -3.34
C ILE A 289 23.23 0.34 -4.78
N GLY A 290 23.99 1.36 -5.16
CA GLY A 290 23.98 1.90 -6.51
C GLY A 290 22.82 2.88 -6.81
N ASN A 291 22.08 3.31 -5.79
CA ASN A 291 21.07 4.35 -5.93
C ASN A 291 21.67 5.68 -6.33
N GLN A 292 20.97 6.37 -7.22
CA GLN A 292 21.25 7.73 -7.63
C GLN A 292 20.05 8.60 -7.34
N LYS A 293 20.29 9.86 -7.00
CA LYS A 293 19.19 10.83 -6.91
C LYS A 293 18.65 11.09 -8.32
N LEU A 294 17.41 10.69 -8.57
CA LEU A 294 16.75 10.90 -9.85
C LEU A 294 15.97 12.21 -9.87
N ASP A 295 15.92 12.83 -11.05
CA ASP A 295 14.97 13.91 -11.35
C ASP A 295 13.86 13.32 -12.23
N TYR A 296 12.66 13.22 -11.68
CA TYR A 296 11.52 12.63 -12.37
C TYR A 296 10.86 13.57 -13.40
N ARG A 297 11.38 14.77 -13.57
CA ARG A 297 10.99 15.67 -14.66
C ARG A 297 11.59 15.16 -15.96
N VAL A 298 10.78 14.52 -16.76
CA VAL A 298 11.21 13.91 -18.02
C VAL A 298 10.24 14.26 -19.15
N ASP A 299 10.81 14.52 -20.33
CA ASP A 299 10.07 14.69 -21.58
C ASP A 299 10.22 13.39 -22.37
N LEU A 300 9.13 12.63 -22.48
CA LEU A 300 9.14 11.29 -23.06
C LEU A 300 8.77 11.34 -24.53
N PRO A 301 9.49 10.56 -25.40
CA PRO A 301 9.13 10.45 -26.82
C PRO A 301 7.73 9.88 -27.07
N ASN A 302 7.26 9.03 -26.16
CA ASN A 302 5.93 8.45 -26.18
C ASN A 302 5.16 8.88 -24.92
N PRO A 303 3.91 9.37 -25.03
CA PRO A 303 3.09 9.69 -23.89
C PRO A 303 2.86 8.46 -23.01
N VAL A 304 3.01 8.59 -21.70
CA VAL A 304 2.64 7.59 -20.71
C VAL A 304 1.20 7.84 -20.27
N MET A 305 0.42 6.80 -20.03
CA MET A 305 -0.91 6.92 -19.42
C MET A 305 -0.80 6.75 -17.90
N ILE A 306 -1.16 7.79 -17.17
CA ILE A 306 -1.20 7.81 -15.72
C ILE A 306 -2.67 7.77 -15.32
N VAL A 307 -3.05 6.80 -14.48
CA VAL A 307 -4.42 6.61 -14.01
C VAL A 307 -4.49 6.95 -12.54
N GLY A 308 -5.44 7.80 -12.17
CA GLY A 308 -5.69 8.18 -10.77
C GLY A 308 -7.16 8.06 -10.41
N THR A 309 -7.45 7.42 -9.29
CA THR A 309 -8.79 7.30 -8.72
C THR A 309 -9.00 8.37 -7.66
N THR A 310 -10.11 9.12 -7.72
CA THR A 310 -10.35 10.25 -6.81
C THR A 310 -10.54 9.83 -5.36
N GLY A 311 -11.00 8.61 -5.12
CA GLY A 311 -11.18 7.99 -3.80
C GLY A 311 -10.13 6.95 -3.45
N ASP A 312 -8.93 6.99 -4.06
CA ASP A 312 -7.85 6.04 -3.76
C ASP A 312 -7.30 6.26 -2.34
N PRO A 313 -7.38 5.25 -1.46
CA PRO A 313 -6.88 5.37 -0.09
C PRO A 313 -5.36 5.22 0.03
N ALA A 314 -4.74 4.43 -0.84
CA ALA A 314 -3.33 4.04 -0.73
C ALA A 314 -2.40 4.99 -1.49
N THR A 315 -2.82 5.39 -2.69
CA THR A 315 -2.12 6.38 -3.53
C THR A 315 -3.09 7.52 -3.87
N PRO A 316 -3.26 8.49 -2.96
CA PRO A 316 -4.20 9.60 -3.16
C PRO A 316 -4.05 10.27 -4.52
N TYR A 317 -5.17 10.61 -5.14
CA TYR A 317 -5.27 11.14 -6.52
C TYR A 317 -4.27 12.25 -6.84
N GLU A 318 -3.93 13.08 -5.86
CA GLU A 318 -2.96 14.16 -5.99
C GLU A 318 -1.57 13.65 -6.41
N GLN A 319 -1.21 12.41 -6.07
CA GLN A 319 0.04 11.79 -6.52
C GLN A 319 0.04 11.52 -8.02
N ALA A 320 -1.08 11.05 -8.58
CA ALA A 320 -1.24 10.88 -10.03
C ALA A 320 -1.15 12.23 -10.78
N VAL A 321 -1.74 13.29 -10.22
CA VAL A 321 -1.64 14.66 -10.76
C VAL A 321 -0.19 15.13 -10.74
N THR A 322 0.53 14.92 -9.63
CA THR A 322 1.94 15.30 -9.52
C THR A 322 2.79 14.53 -10.52
N LEU A 323 2.67 13.20 -10.57
CA LEU A 323 3.44 12.37 -11.51
C LEU A 323 3.19 12.80 -12.97
N SER A 324 1.93 13.09 -13.33
CA SER A 324 1.60 13.59 -14.68
C SER A 324 2.26 14.94 -14.98
N SER A 325 2.39 15.80 -13.98
CA SER A 325 3.09 17.08 -14.14
C SER A 325 4.60 16.93 -14.31
N LEU A 326 5.20 15.90 -13.73
CA LEU A 326 6.62 15.58 -13.84
C LEU A 326 6.93 14.91 -15.20
N MET A 327 6.06 14.03 -15.69
CA MET A 327 6.19 13.33 -16.96
C MET A 327 5.48 14.11 -18.08
N GLN A 328 6.19 15.06 -18.70
CA GLN A 328 5.59 15.95 -19.69
C GLN A 328 5.03 15.18 -20.89
N GLY A 329 3.84 15.56 -21.32
CA GLY A 329 3.13 14.91 -22.43
C GLY A 329 2.41 13.61 -22.06
N SER A 330 2.39 13.21 -20.78
CA SER A 330 1.57 12.09 -20.32
C SER A 330 0.06 12.37 -20.43
N TYR A 331 -0.72 11.31 -20.55
CA TYR A 331 -2.17 11.37 -20.37
C TYR A 331 -2.51 11.14 -18.90
N LEU A 332 -3.30 12.03 -18.28
CA LEU A 332 -3.89 11.79 -16.96
C LEU A 332 -5.34 11.32 -17.13
N LEU A 333 -5.57 10.02 -16.93
CA LEU A 333 -6.88 9.42 -16.90
C LEU A 333 -7.42 9.48 -15.48
N THR A 334 -8.48 10.26 -15.27
CA THR A 334 -9.12 10.40 -13.98
C THR A 334 -10.33 9.47 -13.87
N PHE A 335 -10.35 8.64 -12.84
CA PHE A 335 -11.55 7.89 -12.44
C PHE A 335 -12.19 8.56 -11.22
N GLU A 336 -13.42 9.06 -11.39
CA GLU A 336 -14.24 9.54 -10.27
C GLU A 336 -14.93 8.34 -9.62
N GLY A 337 -14.26 7.73 -8.65
CA GLY A 337 -14.68 6.51 -7.97
C GLY A 337 -13.90 6.30 -6.68
N GLU A 338 -14.20 5.16 -6.04
CA GLU A 338 -13.57 4.73 -4.79
C GLU A 338 -12.73 3.47 -5.04
N GLY A 339 -11.68 3.32 -4.26
CA GLY A 339 -10.81 2.14 -4.28
C GLY A 339 -9.43 2.41 -4.87
N HIS A 340 -8.54 1.45 -4.69
CA HIS A 340 -7.16 1.51 -5.12
C HIS A 340 -7.03 0.89 -6.50
N THR A 341 -6.52 1.68 -7.47
CA THR A 341 -6.43 1.35 -8.90
C THR A 341 -7.80 1.28 -9.60
N ALA A 342 -7.83 1.47 -10.91
CA ALA A 342 -9.07 1.56 -11.67
C ALA A 342 -9.15 0.62 -12.90
N TYR A 343 -8.01 0.23 -13.49
CA TYR A 343 -7.98 -0.73 -14.58
C TYR A 343 -8.32 -2.13 -14.07
N GLY A 344 -9.41 -2.69 -14.57
CA GLY A 344 -10.01 -3.93 -14.08
C GLY A 344 -11.17 -3.72 -13.10
N SER A 345 -11.32 -2.49 -12.54
CA SER A 345 -12.43 -2.16 -11.65
C SER A 345 -13.49 -1.28 -12.32
N SER A 346 -13.12 -0.56 -13.40
CA SER A 346 -14.02 0.32 -14.14
C SER A 346 -13.99 -0.01 -15.64
N ASP A 347 -15.16 -0.33 -16.20
CA ASP A 347 -15.32 -0.59 -17.64
C ASP A 347 -14.91 0.62 -18.50
N CYS A 348 -15.16 1.84 -18.02
CA CYS A 348 -14.75 3.06 -18.71
C CYS A 348 -13.24 3.16 -18.77
N VAL A 349 -12.55 3.02 -17.62
CA VAL A 349 -11.08 3.04 -17.56
C VAL A 349 -10.51 1.89 -18.38
N GLY A 350 -11.08 0.68 -18.24
CA GLY A 350 -10.68 -0.49 -19.02
C GLY A 350 -10.68 -0.23 -20.52
N SER A 351 -11.76 0.37 -21.04
CA SER A 351 -11.86 0.69 -22.47
C SER A 351 -10.80 1.70 -22.92
N VAL A 352 -10.50 2.72 -22.15
CA VAL A 352 -9.49 3.75 -22.49
C VAL A 352 -8.08 3.17 -22.46
N VAL A 353 -7.77 2.39 -21.42
CA VAL A 353 -6.47 1.73 -21.26
C VAL A 353 -6.23 0.71 -22.36
N ASP A 354 -7.24 -0.12 -22.70
CA ASP A 354 -7.15 -1.09 -23.79
C ASP A 354 -6.93 -0.42 -25.15
N ASP A 355 -7.65 0.68 -25.42
CA ASP A 355 -7.46 1.46 -26.64
C ASP A 355 -6.06 2.06 -26.73
N TYR A 356 -5.54 2.59 -25.60
CA TYR A 356 -4.16 3.08 -25.54
C TYR A 356 -3.14 1.96 -25.76
N LEU A 357 -3.26 0.82 -25.08
CA LEU A 357 -2.36 -0.33 -25.26
C LEU A 357 -2.45 -0.97 -26.65
N ALA A 358 -3.58 -0.79 -27.34
CA ALA A 358 -3.74 -1.17 -28.74
C ALA A 358 -3.15 -0.14 -29.73
N GLY A 359 -2.53 0.94 -29.25
CA GLY A 359 -1.92 1.99 -30.07
C GLY A 359 -2.93 2.90 -30.77
N LYS A 360 -4.17 2.98 -30.28
CA LYS A 360 -5.19 3.89 -30.81
C LYS A 360 -4.95 5.30 -30.28
N ALA A 361 -5.42 6.29 -31.08
CA ALA A 361 -5.38 7.67 -30.63
C ALA A 361 -6.32 7.91 -29.44
N ILE A 362 -5.80 8.53 -28.40
CA ILE A 362 -6.58 8.90 -27.20
C ILE A 362 -7.08 10.33 -27.36
N SER A 363 -8.38 10.54 -27.16
CA SER A 363 -8.96 11.89 -27.13
C SER A 363 -8.96 12.46 -25.72
N GLU A 364 -8.83 13.79 -25.58
CA GLU A 364 -8.87 14.45 -24.28
C GLU A 364 -10.21 14.21 -23.56
N ASP A 365 -11.33 14.13 -24.30
CA ASP A 365 -12.65 13.87 -23.72
C ASP A 365 -12.80 12.48 -23.11
N SER A 366 -11.93 11.51 -23.49
CA SER A 366 -11.94 10.15 -22.93
C SER A 366 -11.14 10.01 -21.64
N LEU A 367 -10.41 11.06 -21.21
CA LEU A 367 -9.55 11.02 -20.04
C LEU A 367 -10.28 11.27 -18.71
N TYR A 368 -11.61 11.12 -18.70
CA TYR A 368 -12.43 11.25 -17.50
C TYR A 368 -13.51 10.18 -17.46
N CYS A 369 -13.46 9.34 -16.43
CA CYS A 369 -14.36 8.21 -16.20
C CYS A 369 -15.11 8.37 -14.86
N ARG A 370 -16.37 7.87 -14.84
CA ARG A 370 -17.25 7.83 -13.65
C ARG A 370 -17.81 6.43 -13.47
#